data_5704647c0ba217bc8e1c94c2358718f8
#
_entry.id   5704647c0ba217bc8e1c94c2358718f8
#
_cell.length_a   1.000
_cell.length_b   1.000
_cell.length_c   1.000
_cell.angle_alpha   90.00
_cell.angle_beta   90.00
_cell.angle_gamma   90.00
#
_symmetry.space_group_name_H-M   'P 1'
#
loop_
_entity.id
_entity.type
_entity.pdbx_description
1 polymer ?
#
loop_
_entity_poly.entity_id
_entity_poly.type
_entity_poly.pdbx_seq_one_letter_code
_entity_poly.pdbx_strand_id
1 'polypeptide(L)'
;MLETGVLTGKYLYGVIRCADAHAIAARGIHEQGARVYTIPYRNLSVVVSDSPFEEYESTRRNMMAHTRVLEAVMQQYTVLPISFGIVAPDAETIISQLLARRYDDLEAQLEQLRGLVELGLKAFWADEQIFDEIADQQPMIRALRDSIAARPPESTYNERISLGELIEAAVVQRRQLDSELILATLRPLARDTVTHPVLTDRMVVNAAFLLDRADEERFDSAVRSLDSRMGPQMTFKSVGPVPPYNFITLNVIWS
;
A
#
# COMPACT_ATOMS: atom_id res chain seq x y z
N MET A 1 1.12 -10.27 -46.55
CA MET A 1 0.91 -10.33 -45.07
C MET A 1 1.23 -8.95 -44.56
N LEU A 2 0.23 -8.18 -44.16
CA LEU A 2 0.44 -6.90 -43.50
C LEU A 2 0.87 -7.22 -42.07
N GLU A 3 2.15 -6.92 -41.74
CA GLU A 3 2.57 -6.84 -40.36
C GLU A 3 1.69 -5.78 -39.67
N THR A 4 0.78 -6.21 -38.85
CA THR A 4 0.10 -5.34 -37.89
C THR A 4 1.17 -4.85 -36.93
N GLY A 5 1.79 -3.70 -37.24
CA GLY A 5 2.73 -3.03 -36.35
C GLY A 5 1.99 -2.76 -35.05
N VAL A 6 2.38 -3.46 -33.98
CA VAL A 6 1.92 -3.16 -32.62
C VAL A 6 2.33 -1.73 -32.35
N LEU A 7 1.35 -0.85 -32.11
CA LEU A 7 1.61 0.54 -31.71
C LEU A 7 2.42 0.50 -30.43
N THR A 8 3.66 0.97 -30.48
CA THR A 8 4.55 1.03 -29.33
C THR A 8 4.30 2.31 -28.56
N GLY A 9 3.77 2.19 -27.34
CA GLY A 9 3.62 3.28 -26.40
C GLY A 9 4.76 3.37 -25.39
N LYS A 10 4.59 4.24 -24.41
CA LYS A 10 5.48 4.43 -23.27
C LYS A 10 4.71 4.17 -22.00
N TYR A 11 5.02 3.10 -21.27
CA TYR A 11 4.47 2.83 -19.95
C TYR A 11 5.16 3.73 -18.91
N LEU A 12 4.39 4.44 -18.08
CA LEU A 12 4.89 5.41 -17.12
C LEU A 12 4.95 4.82 -15.71
N TYR A 13 6.03 5.13 -14.99
CA TYR A 13 6.21 4.69 -13.59
C TYR A 13 6.12 5.86 -12.61
N GLY A 14 6.84 6.95 -12.86
CA GLY A 14 6.88 8.10 -11.96
C GLY A 14 7.64 9.27 -12.54
N VAL A 15 7.57 10.39 -11.85
CA VAL A 15 8.33 11.61 -12.17
C VAL A 15 9.46 11.76 -11.17
N ILE A 16 10.64 12.16 -11.65
CA ILE A 16 11.83 12.39 -10.84
C ILE A 16 12.47 13.73 -11.21
N ARG A 17 13.30 14.27 -10.33
CA ARG A 17 14.15 15.43 -10.64
C ARG A 17 15.44 14.93 -11.30
N CYS A 18 15.49 15.01 -12.63
CA CYS A 18 16.62 14.62 -13.45
C CYS A 18 16.51 15.33 -14.81
N ALA A 19 17.61 15.97 -15.25
CA ALA A 19 17.65 16.71 -16.52
C ALA A 19 18.11 15.85 -17.70
N ASP A 20 18.66 14.64 -17.44
CA ASP A 20 19.33 13.83 -18.45
C ASP A 20 18.53 12.60 -18.82
N ALA A 21 18.60 12.23 -20.11
CA ALA A 21 18.10 10.95 -20.59
C ALA A 21 19.11 9.83 -20.27
N HIS A 22 18.75 8.88 -19.42
CA HIS A 22 19.60 7.74 -19.08
C HIS A 22 18.79 6.47 -18.78
N ALA A 23 19.47 5.33 -18.76
CA ALA A 23 18.87 4.06 -18.40
C ALA A 23 18.80 3.89 -16.88
N ILE A 24 17.69 3.36 -16.41
CA ILE A 24 17.51 2.91 -15.02
C ILE A 24 17.82 1.42 -14.95
N ALA A 25 18.53 1.01 -13.90
CA ALA A 25 18.90 -0.40 -13.67
C ALA A 25 17.69 -1.20 -13.12
N ALA A 26 16.61 -1.25 -13.91
CA ALA A 26 15.39 -1.98 -13.61
C ALA A 26 14.83 -2.64 -14.88
N ARG A 27 13.95 -3.62 -14.70
CA ARG A 27 13.19 -4.26 -15.79
C ARG A 27 11.76 -3.77 -15.78
N GLY A 28 11.28 -3.31 -16.94
CA GLY A 28 9.92 -2.81 -17.11
C GLY A 28 8.85 -3.91 -17.05
N ILE A 29 7.59 -3.46 -17.10
CA ILE A 29 6.39 -4.30 -16.90
C ILE A 29 6.19 -5.36 -17.99
N HIS A 30 6.68 -5.15 -19.21
CA HIS A 30 6.46 -6.07 -20.32
C HIS A 30 7.17 -7.41 -20.12
N GLU A 31 6.63 -8.51 -20.67
CA GLU A 31 7.08 -9.89 -20.46
C GLU A 31 8.56 -10.15 -20.76
N GLN A 32 9.16 -9.39 -21.68
CA GLN A 32 10.57 -9.50 -22.05
C GLN A 32 11.50 -8.60 -21.21
N GLY A 33 10.97 -7.92 -20.17
CA GLY A 33 11.76 -7.04 -19.31
C GLY A 33 12.29 -5.83 -20.06
N ALA A 34 11.39 -5.04 -20.65
CA ALA A 34 11.72 -3.83 -21.38
C ALA A 34 12.70 -2.92 -20.62
N ARG A 35 13.61 -2.28 -21.34
CA ARG A 35 14.55 -1.33 -20.77
C ARG A 35 13.79 -0.16 -20.16
N VAL A 36 14.12 0.20 -18.93
CA VAL A 36 13.60 1.39 -18.23
C VAL A 36 14.56 2.54 -18.46
N TYR A 37 14.02 3.72 -18.76
CA TYR A 37 14.80 4.93 -19.00
C TYR A 37 14.01 6.20 -18.69
N THR A 38 14.67 7.36 -18.76
CA THR A 38 14.07 8.67 -18.46
C THR A 38 13.79 9.45 -19.74
N ILE A 39 12.65 10.15 -19.78
CA ILE A 39 12.30 11.17 -20.78
C ILE A 39 12.37 12.53 -20.10
N PRO A 40 13.42 13.33 -20.38
CA PRO A 40 13.64 14.60 -19.70
C PRO A 40 12.85 15.77 -20.30
N TYR A 41 12.49 16.71 -19.44
CA TYR A 41 12.05 18.05 -19.79
C TYR A 41 12.53 19.03 -18.72
N ARG A 42 13.45 19.94 -19.06
CA ARG A 42 14.13 20.81 -18.09
C ARG A 42 14.79 19.98 -16.97
N ASN A 43 14.43 20.23 -15.71
CA ASN A 43 14.97 19.53 -14.54
C ASN A 43 14.19 18.29 -14.13
N LEU A 44 13.10 17.96 -14.82
CA LEU A 44 12.25 16.81 -14.53
C LEU A 44 12.37 15.74 -15.61
N SER A 45 12.14 14.51 -15.21
CA SER A 45 12.02 13.38 -16.14
C SER A 45 10.88 12.47 -15.73
N VAL A 46 10.20 11.88 -16.74
CA VAL A 46 9.33 10.73 -16.51
C VAL A 46 10.15 9.46 -16.70
N VAL A 47 10.04 8.54 -15.75
CA VAL A 47 10.59 7.19 -15.85
C VAL A 47 9.61 6.32 -16.63
N VAL A 48 10.09 5.72 -17.73
CA VAL A 48 9.27 4.95 -18.67
C VAL A 48 9.94 3.65 -19.11
N SER A 49 9.16 2.76 -19.72
CA SER A 49 9.65 1.68 -20.58
C SER A 49 8.82 1.62 -21.86
N ASP A 50 9.42 1.11 -22.95
CA ASP A 50 8.67 0.81 -24.15
C ASP A 50 7.66 -0.32 -23.87
N SER A 51 6.46 -0.20 -24.42
CA SER A 51 5.33 -1.05 -24.13
C SER A 51 4.36 -1.04 -25.32
N PRO A 52 3.59 -2.10 -25.57
CA PRO A 52 2.40 -1.98 -26.40
C PRO A 52 1.51 -0.86 -25.88
N PHE A 53 0.84 -0.15 -26.80
CA PHE A 53 -0.15 0.86 -26.42
C PHE A 53 -1.50 0.15 -26.18
N GLU A 54 -1.61 -0.43 -24.98
CA GLU A 54 -2.76 -1.22 -24.55
C GLU A 54 -3.04 -0.99 -23.07
N GLU A 55 -4.21 -1.39 -22.63
CA GLU A 55 -4.59 -1.36 -21.22
C GLU A 55 -3.95 -2.53 -20.47
N TYR A 56 -3.36 -2.25 -19.31
CA TYR A 56 -2.70 -3.25 -18.46
C TYR A 56 -3.64 -3.75 -17.36
N GLU A 57 -3.87 -5.05 -17.33
CA GLU A 57 -4.60 -5.69 -16.24
C GLU A 57 -3.85 -5.54 -14.90
N SER A 58 -4.59 -5.21 -13.84
CA SER A 58 -4.06 -5.08 -12.47
C SER A 58 -3.75 -6.45 -11.82
N THR A 59 -3.04 -7.31 -12.54
CA THR A 59 -2.58 -8.59 -11.97
C THR A 59 -1.49 -8.36 -10.94
N ARG A 60 -1.34 -9.29 -9.98
CA ARG A 60 -0.25 -9.26 -9.00
C ARG A 60 1.12 -9.15 -9.67
N ARG A 61 1.33 -9.87 -10.78
CA ARG A 61 2.59 -9.86 -11.55
C ARG A 61 2.90 -8.47 -12.07
N ASN A 62 1.93 -7.83 -12.73
CA ASN A 62 2.09 -6.52 -13.33
C ASN A 62 2.28 -5.43 -12.28
N MET A 63 1.49 -5.46 -11.21
CA MET A 63 1.64 -4.53 -10.10
C MET A 63 3.02 -4.64 -9.43
N MET A 64 3.51 -5.87 -9.20
CA MET A 64 4.86 -6.07 -8.66
C MET A 64 5.96 -5.60 -9.61
N ALA A 65 5.79 -5.75 -10.93
CA ALA A 65 6.76 -5.25 -11.91
C ALA A 65 6.84 -3.72 -11.87
N HIS A 66 5.69 -3.05 -11.84
CA HIS A 66 5.60 -1.59 -11.69
C HIS A 66 6.28 -1.11 -10.38
N THR A 67 5.94 -1.72 -9.25
CA THR A 67 6.48 -1.37 -7.94
C THR A 67 8.01 -1.54 -7.90
N ARG A 68 8.55 -2.63 -8.43
CA ARG A 68 10.01 -2.87 -8.47
C ARG A 68 10.78 -1.80 -9.23
N VAL A 69 10.22 -1.26 -10.31
CA VAL A 69 10.83 -0.14 -11.03
C VAL A 69 10.89 1.09 -10.13
N LEU A 70 9.79 1.42 -9.46
CA LEU A 70 9.74 2.59 -8.56
C LEU A 70 10.64 2.42 -7.34
N GLU A 71 10.74 1.22 -6.76
CA GLU A 71 11.69 0.90 -5.69
C GLU A 71 13.15 1.09 -6.14
N ALA A 72 13.49 0.65 -7.36
CA ALA A 72 14.82 0.86 -7.92
C ALA A 72 15.13 2.34 -8.15
N VAL A 73 14.17 3.11 -8.65
CA VAL A 73 14.29 4.57 -8.85
C VAL A 73 14.49 5.28 -7.51
N MET A 74 13.75 4.89 -6.49
CA MET A 74 13.78 5.50 -5.15
C MET A 74 15.13 5.35 -4.44
N GLN A 75 15.99 4.43 -4.88
CA GLN A 75 17.35 4.29 -4.32
C GLN A 75 18.21 5.53 -4.59
N GLN A 76 17.94 6.25 -5.68
CA GLN A 76 18.78 7.38 -6.14
C GLN A 76 18.00 8.70 -6.22
N TYR A 77 16.69 8.66 -6.35
CA TYR A 77 15.84 9.83 -6.60
C TYR A 77 14.66 9.89 -5.63
N THR A 78 14.23 11.10 -5.31
CA THR A 78 12.85 11.31 -4.86
C THR A 78 11.93 11.02 -6.05
N VAL A 79 10.95 10.17 -5.88
CA VAL A 79 10.02 9.79 -6.95
C VAL A 79 8.59 10.18 -6.59
N LEU A 80 7.92 10.83 -7.53
CA LEU A 80 6.49 11.06 -7.50
C LEU A 80 5.82 9.95 -8.33
N PRO A 81 5.18 8.97 -7.70
CA PRO A 81 4.65 7.80 -8.39
C PRO A 81 3.50 8.17 -9.31
N ILE A 82 3.43 7.53 -10.48
CA ILE A 82 2.29 7.58 -11.40
C ILE A 82 1.44 6.34 -11.16
N SER A 83 0.12 6.49 -11.28
CA SER A 83 -0.83 5.38 -11.15
C SER A 83 -0.48 4.22 -12.07
N PHE A 84 -0.69 3.00 -11.59
CA PHE A 84 -0.51 1.79 -12.37
C PHE A 84 -1.35 1.81 -13.67
N GLY A 85 -0.77 1.30 -14.76
CA GLY A 85 -1.49 1.10 -16.03
C GLY A 85 -1.49 2.30 -16.97
N ILE A 86 -0.79 3.40 -16.65
CA ILE A 86 -0.72 4.58 -17.53
C ILE A 86 0.28 4.34 -18.67
N VAL A 87 -0.22 4.44 -19.90
CA VAL A 87 0.57 4.34 -21.14
C VAL A 87 0.35 5.60 -21.97
N ALA A 88 1.42 6.23 -22.43
CA ALA A 88 1.38 7.33 -23.40
C ALA A 88 1.65 6.80 -24.81
N PRO A 89 1.09 7.42 -25.85
CA PRO A 89 1.39 7.03 -27.23
C PRO A 89 2.86 7.25 -27.60
N ASP A 90 3.47 8.32 -27.12
CA ASP A 90 4.85 8.70 -27.46
C ASP A 90 5.48 9.64 -26.41
N ALA A 91 6.76 9.99 -26.62
CA ALA A 91 7.51 10.89 -25.77
C ALA A 91 7.04 12.37 -25.89
N GLU A 92 6.57 12.78 -27.04
CA GLU A 92 6.10 14.15 -27.27
C GLU A 92 4.83 14.43 -26.45
N THR A 93 3.91 13.48 -26.39
CA THR A 93 2.71 13.54 -25.54
C THR A 93 3.09 13.66 -24.06
N ILE A 94 4.07 12.87 -23.59
CA ILE A 94 4.56 12.96 -22.21
C ILE A 94 5.12 14.35 -21.92
N ILE A 95 5.93 14.89 -22.81
CA ILE A 95 6.55 16.19 -22.63
C ILE A 95 5.49 17.30 -22.65
N SER A 96 4.63 17.33 -23.67
CA SER A 96 3.67 18.43 -23.87
C SER A 96 2.51 18.40 -22.88
N GLN A 97 1.90 17.23 -22.65
CA GLN A 97 0.67 17.13 -21.85
C GLN A 97 0.92 16.88 -20.36
N LEU A 98 2.06 16.31 -19.98
CA LEU A 98 2.38 16.05 -18.57
C LEU A 98 3.47 17.02 -18.07
N LEU A 99 4.70 16.92 -18.58
CA LEU A 99 5.84 17.63 -18.00
C LEU A 99 5.75 19.15 -18.19
N ALA A 100 5.48 19.62 -19.42
CA ALA A 100 5.43 21.06 -19.69
C ALA A 100 4.18 21.71 -19.06
N ARG A 101 3.03 21.05 -19.15
CA ARG A 101 1.76 21.58 -18.65
C ARG A 101 1.69 21.67 -17.13
N ARG A 102 2.36 20.76 -16.41
CA ARG A 102 2.30 20.65 -14.95
C ARG A 102 3.66 20.87 -14.28
N TYR A 103 4.61 21.53 -14.96
CA TYR A 103 6.00 21.61 -14.52
C TYR A 103 6.14 22.10 -13.07
N ASP A 104 5.56 23.26 -12.76
CA ASP A 104 5.69 23.90 -11.45
C ASP A 104 5.00 23.10 -10.34
N ASP A 105 3.84 22.49 -10.65
CA ASP A 105 3.12 21.60 -9.74
C ASP A 105 3.93 20.34 -9.42
N LEU A 106 4.51 19.71 -10.44
CA LEU A 106 5.35 18.51 -10.27
C LEU A 106 6.63 18.82 -9.48
N GLU A 107 7.28 19.97 -9.73
CA GLU A 107 8.44 20.40 -8.95
C GLU A 107 8.07 20.62 -7.47
N ALA A 108 6.95 21.28 -7.20
CA ALA A 108 6.48 21.52 -5.83
C ALA A 108 6.18 20.21 -5.09
N GLN A 109 5.51 19.26 -5.76
CA GLN A 109 5.20 17.95 -5.18
C GLN A 109 6.47 17.12 -4.90
N LEU A 110 7.44 17.11 -5.83
CA LEU A 110 8.72 16.44 -5.60
C LEU A 110 9.51 17.06 -4.44
N GLU A 111 9.43 18.39 -4.28
CA GLU A 111 10.06 19.06 -3.15
C GLU A 111 9.41 18.66 -1.82
N GLN A 112 8.06 18.58 -1.77
CA GLN A 112 7.33 18.10 -0.59
C GLN A 112 7.67 16.65 -0.20
N LEU A 113 7.99 15.81 -1.19
CA LEU A 113 8.37 14.42 -0.98
C LEU A 113 9.86 14.21 -0.68
N ARG A 114 10.67 15.26 -0.72
CA ARG A 114 12.12 15.13 -0.53
C ARG A 114 12.46 14.48 0.79
N GLY A 115 13.19 13.37 0.72
CA GLY A 115 13.64 12.62 1.89
C GLY A 115 12.53 11.85 2.62
N LEU A 116 11.30 11.82 2.06
CA LEU A 116 10.20 11.04 2.62
C LEU A 116 10.11 9.66 1.99
N VAL A 117 9.67 8.70 2.79
CA VAL A 117 9.40 7.32 2.38
C VAL A 117 8.09 6.86 3.02
N GLU A 118 7.48 5.86 2.42
CA GLU A 118 6.33 5.19 3.00
C GLU A 118 6.75 3.84 3.60
N LEU A 119 6.29 3.57 4.83
CA LEU A 119 6.33 2.25 5.46
C LEU A 119 4.90 1.76 5.66
N GLY A 120 4.61 0.56 5.17
CA GLY A 120 3.37 -0.14 5.42
C GLY A 120 3.47 -1.05 6.64
N LEU A 121 2.41 -1.09 7.46
CA LEU A 121 2.30 -2.03 8.57
C LEU A 121 0.98 -2.77 8.51
N LYS A 122 1.06 -4.08 8.65
CA LYS A 122 -0.08 -4.96 8.87
C LYS A 122 0.12 -5.71 10.18
N ALA A 123 -0.86 -5.64 11.07
CA ALA A 123 -0.87 -6.41 12.31
C ALA A 123 -2.04 -7.40 12.31
N PHE A 124 -1.80 -8.60 12.81
CA PHE A 124 -2.75 -9.68 12.85
C PHE A 124 -2.73 -10.34 14.22
N TRP A 125 -3.87 -10.76 14.72
CA TRP A 125 -3.90 -11.76 15.79
C TRP A 125 -3.21 -13.04 15.30
N ALA A 126 -2.40 -13.65 16.16
CA ALA A 126 -1.50 -14.75 15.78
C ALA A 126 -2.26 -16.01 15.31
N ASP A 127 -3.36 -16.34 15.98
CA ASP A 127 -4.20 -17.50 15.68
C ASP A 127 -5.70 -17.19 15.85
N GLU A 128 -6.55 -18.19 15.61
CA GLU A 128 -8.00 -18.07 15.72
C GLU A 128 -8.53 -18.28 17.16
N GLN A 129 -7.69 -18.77 18.08
CA GLN A 129 -8.08 -18.96 19.49
C GLN A 129 -8.43 -17.65 20.17
N ILE A 130 -7.94 -16.54 19.62
CA ILE A 130 -8.28 -15.19 20.09
C ILE A 130 -9.79 -14.94 20.11
N PHE A 131 -10.56 -15.52 19.19
CA PHE A 131 -12.01 -15.34 19.15
C PHE A 131 -12.70 -16.02 20.34
N ASP A 132 -12.24 -17.20 20.71
CA ASP A 132 -12.72 -17.92 21.90
C ASP A 132 -12.31 -17.17 23.16
N GLU A 133 -11.08 -16.68 23.24
CA GLU A 133 -10.61 -15.89 24.37
C GLU A 133 -11.43 -14.61 24.56
N ILE A 134 -11.75 -13.88 23.47
CA ILE A 134 -12.59 -12.69 23.50
C ILE A 134 -14.00 -13.03 24.02
N ALA A 135 -14.58 -14.11 23.51
CA ALA A 135 -15.89 -14.57 23.94
C ALA A 135 -15.89 -14.98 25.43
N ASP A 136 -14.85 -15.68 25.87
CA ASP A 136 -14.71 -16.13 27.25
C ASP A 136 -14.44 -14.99 28.26
N GLN A 137 -13.88 -13.88 27.82
CA GLN A 137 -13.71 -12.67 28.66
C GLN A 137 -15.03 -11.92 28.92
N GLN A 138 -16.08 -12.20 28.14
CA GLN A 138 -17.38 -11.52 28.25
C GLN A 138 -18.38 -12.36 29.06
N PRO A 139 -18.77 -11.96 30.30
CA PRO A 139 -19.66 -12.76 31.14
C PRO A 139 -21.03 -13.03 30.50
N MET A 140 -21.56 -12.07 29.74
CA MET A 140 -22.85 -12.20 29.03
C MET A 140 -22.78 -13.26 27.93
N ILE A 141 -21.69 -13.28 27.16
CA ILE A 141 -21.46 -14.25 26.07
C ILE A 141 -21.37 -15.66 26.67
N ARG A 142 -20.60 -15.84 27.75
CA ARG A 142 -20.50 -17.12 28.46
C ARG A 142 -21.85 -17.60 28.96
N ALA A 143 -22.58 -16.75 29.67
CA ALA A 143 -23.89 -17.12 30.22
C ALA A 143 -24.89 -17.52 29.12
N LEU A 144 -24.91 -16.82 27.99
CA LEU A 144 -25.77 -17.13 26.86
C LEU A 144 -25.35 -18.44 26.18
N ARG A 145 -24.04 -18.66 25.97
CA ARG A 145 -23.49 -19.90 25.42
C ARG A 145 -23.87 -21.11 26.28
N ASP A 146 -23.69 -21.01 27.60
CA ASP A 146 -24.02 -22.08 28.53
C ASP A 146 -25.53 -22.37 28.56
N SER A 147 -26.36 -21.31 28.52
CA SER A 147 -27.83 -21.45 28.41
C SER A 147 -28.27 -22.14 27.12
N ILE A 148 -27.62 -21.84 25.98
CA ILE A 148 -27.89 -22.48 24.69
C ILE A 148 -27.49 -23.95 24.71
N ALA A 149 -26.30 -24.27 25.27
CA ALA A 149 -25.77 -25.63 25.33
C ALA A 149 -26.66 -26.57 26.15
N ALA A 150 -27.40 -26.06 27.13
CA ALA A 150 -28.30 -26.82 27.99
C ALA A 150 -29.66 -27.14 27.35
N ARG A 151 -29.95 -26.68 26.12
CA ARG A 151 -31.28 -26.78 25.47
C ARG A 151 -31.17 -27.39 24.06
N PRO A 152 -32.28 -28.02 23.56
CA PRO A 152 -32.31 -28.54 22.18
C PRO A 152 -32.06 -27.45 21.14
N PRO A 153 -31.34 -27.75 20.05
CA PRO A 153 -30.98 -26.78 18.99
C PRO A 153 -32.18 -26.06 18.39
N GLU A 154 -33.30 -26.74 18.21
CA GLU A 154 -34.53 -26.21 17.63
C GLU A 154 -35.16 -25.10 18.47
N SER A 155 -34.97 -25.13 19.80
CA SER A 155 -35.54 -24.14 20.73
C SER A 155 -34.61 -22.92 20.94
N THR A 156 -33.43 -22.89 20.35
CA THR A 156 -32.38 -21.88 20.62
C THR A 156 -31.95 -21.11 19.38
N TYR A 157 -32.75 -21.11 18.33
CA TYR A 157 -32.39 -20.49 17.04
C TYR A 157 -32.10 -18.98 17.18
N ASN A 158 -33.00 -18.23 17.79
CA ASN A 158 -32.83 -16.78 17.96
C ASN A 158 -31.67 -16.44 18.90
N GLU A 159 -31.52 -17.22 19.99
CA GLU A 159 -30.40 -17.02 20.93
C GLU A 159 -29.03 -17.29 20.30
N ARG A 160 -28.95 -18.22 19.34
CA ARG A 160 -27.72 -18.46 18.57
C ARG A 160 -27.36 -17.28 17.65
N ILE A 161 -28.37 -16.66 17.03
CA ILE A 161 -28.16 -15.42 16.26
C ILE A 161 -27.64 -14.33 17.20
N SER A 162 -28.32 -14.08 18.32
CA SER A 162 -27.91 -13.08 19.30
C SER A 162 -26.52 -13.35 19.89
N LEU A 163 -26.16 -14.61 20.09
CA LEU A 163 -24.81 -15.00 20.50
C LEU A 163 -23.77 -14.63 19.46
N GLY A 164 -24.05 -14.88 18.17
CA GLY A 164 -23.17 -14.49 17.06
C GLY A 164 -22.96 -12.97 17.00
N GLU A 165 -24.03 -12.20 17.11
CA GLU A 165 -23.97 -10.73 17.13
C GLU A 165 -23.15 -10.19 18.33
N LEU A 166 -23.30 -10.78 19.50
CA LEU A 166 -22.54 -10.39 20.70
C LEU A 166 -21.05 -10.70 20.55
N ILE A 167 -20.71 -11.86 19.98
CA ILE A 167 -19.32 -12.25 19.71
C ILE A 167 -18.71 -11.28 18.67
N GLU A 168 -19.41 -10.99 17.59
CA GLU A 168 -18.96 -10.04 16.56
C GLU A 168 -18.68 -8.66 17.16
N ALA A 169 -19.61 -8.14 17.96
CA ALA A 169 -19.45 -6.85 18.64
C ALA A 169 -18.23 -6.84 19.59
N ALA A 170 -17.99 -7.92 20.33
CA ALA A 170 -16.84 -8.05 21.21
C ALA A 170 -15.52 -8.11 20.42
N VAL A 171 -15.48 -8.81 19.28
CA VAL A 171 -14.33 -8.88 18.38
C VAL A 171 -14.02 -7.51 17.77
N VAL A 172 -15.05 -6.78 17.33
CA VAL A 172 -14.88 -5.42 16.78
C VAL A 172 -14.32 -4.49 17.86
N GLN A 173 -14.86 -4.53 19.07
CA GLN A 173 -14.36 -3.72 20.19
C GLN A 173 -12.89 -4.05 20.52
N ARG A 174 -12.54 -5.32 20.61
CA ARG A 174 -11.14 -5.74 20.89
C ARG A 174 -10.20 -5.30 19.78
N ARG A 175 -10.59 -5.45 18.51
CA ARG A 175 -9.82 -4.98 17.36
C ARG A 175 -9.54 -3.48 17.43
N GLN A 176 -10.56 -2.70 17.79
CA GLN A 176 -10.41 -1.25 17.93
C GLN A 176 -9.39 -0.90 19.03
N LEU A 177 -9.46 -1.53 20.19
CA LEU A 177 -8.53 -1.30 21.31
C LEU A 177 -7.08 -1.67 20.91
N ASP A 178 -6.88 -2.84 20.32
CA ASP A 178 -5.56 -3.30 19.88
C ASP A 178 -5.01 -2.40 18.77
N SER A 179 -5.86 -2.00 17.81
CA SER A 179 -5.50 -1.08 16.73
C SER A 179 -5.07 0.29 17.27
N GLU A 180 -5.85 0.88 18.16
CA GLU A 180 -5.52 2.19 18.75
C GLU A 180 -4.22 2.15 19.56
N LEU A 181 -3.94 1.08 20.29
CA LEU A 181 -2.67 0.90 20.99
C LEU A 181 -1.48 0.92 20.03
N ILE A 182 -1.58 0.21 18.90
CA ILE A 182 -0.55 0.16 17.86
C ILE A 182 -0.38 1.53 17.21
N LEU A 183 -1.49 2.11 16.74
CA LEU A 183 -1.48 3.39 16.03
C LEU A 183 -1.04 4.55 16.92
N ALA A 184 -1.44 4.60 18.19
CA ALA A 184 -0.99 5.61 19.15
C ALA A 184 0.52 5.57 19.39
N THR A 185 1.15 4.40 19.26
CA THR A 185 2.60 4.24 19.37
C THR A 185 3.33 4.73 18.10
N LEU A 186 2.76 4.51 16.91
CA LEU A 186 3.47 4.72 15.64
C LEU A 186 3.15 6.07 14.97
N ARG A 187 1.91 6.58 15.09
CA ARG A 187 1.52 7.88 14.51
C ARG A 187 2.46 9.04 14.88
N PRO A 188 2.95 9.16 16.13
CA PRO A 188 3.86 10.25 16.50
C PRO A 188 5.23 10.19 15.81
N LEU A 189 5.58 9.07 15.18
CA LEU A 189 6.83 8.86 14.45
C LEU A 189 6.71 9.19 12.96
N ALA A 190 5.49 9.38 12.46
CA ALA A 190 5.20 9.67 11.07
C ALA A 190 4.74 11.12 10.89
N ARG A 191 4.97 11.68 9.71
CA ARG A 191 4.41 12.98 9.30
C ARG A 191 2.92 12.87 8.98
N ASP A 192 2.53 11.72 8.42
CA ASP A 192 1.14 11.42 8.09
C ASP A 192 0.88 9.91 8.17
N THR A 193 -0.38 9.52 8.33
CA THR A 193 -0.79 8.12 8.45
C THR A 193 -2.11 7.88 7.75
N VAL A 194 -2.13 6.91 6.86
CA VAL A 194 -3.34 6.43 6.18
C VAL A 194 -3.69 5.04 6.69
N THR A 195 -4.93 4.85 7.14
CA THR A 195 -5.45 3.54 7.55
C THR A 195 -6.35 2.98 6.45
N HIS A 196 -6.22 1.70 6.20
CA HIS A 196 -7.00 0.95 5.21
C HIS A 196 -7.97 -0.01 5.89
N PRO A 197 -9.02 -0.45 5.18
CA PRO A 197 -9.89 -1.52 5.67
C PRO A 197 -9.10 -2.78 6.00
N VAL A 198 -9.52 -3.47 7.05
CA VAL A 198 -9.01 -4.81 7.37
C VAL A 198 -9.53 -5.81 6.34
N LEU A 199 -8.68 -6.73 5.91
CA LEU A 199 -8.96 -7.64 4.81
C LEU A 199 -9.33 -9.07 5.26
N THR A 200 -9.07 -9.39 6.53
CA THR A 200 -9.36 -10.71 7.13
C THR A 200 -9.80 -10.54 8.58
N ASP A 201 -10.47 -11.55 9.11
CA ASP A 201 -11.00 -11.51 10.49
C ASP A 201 -9.90 -11.34 11.54
N ARG A 202 -8.72 -11.89 11.31
CA ARG A 202 -7.55 -11.75 12.20
C ARG A 202 -6.77 -10.45 12.02
N MET A 203 -7.02 -9.69 10.94
CA MET A 203 -6.30 -8.44 10.72
C MET A 203 -6.78 -7.36 11.70
N VAL A 204 -5.84 -6.72 12.37
CA VAL A 204 -6.07 -5.68 13.38
C VAL A 204 -5.74 -4.30 12.83
N VAL A 205 -4.59 -4.18 12.15
CA VAL A 205 -4.13 -2.93 11.52
C VAL A 205 -3.75 -3.20 10.07
N ASN A 206 -4.13 -2.26 9.20
CA ASN A 206 -3.64 -2.13 7.84
C ASN A 206 -3.39 -0.63 7.61
N ALA A 207 -2.16 -0.18 7.71
CA ALA A 207 -1.83 1.23 7.68
C ALA A 207 -0.54 1.51 6.90
N ALA A 208 -0.47 2.71 6.32
CA ALA A 208 0.71 3.28 5.70
C ALA A 208 1.14 4.53 6.49
N PHE A 209 2.44 4.70 6.65
CA PHE A 209 3.06 5.79 7.39
C PHE A 209 4.03 6.54 6.50
N LEU A 210 3.86 7.84 6.37
CA LEU A 210 4.79 8.73 5.69
C LEU A 210 5.78 9.27 6.71
N LEU A 211 7.07 9.04 6.52
CA LEU A 211 8.09 9.48 7.46
C LEU A 211 9.36 9.95 6.76
N ASP A 212 10.18 10.69 7.48
CA ASP A 212 11.52 11.01 7.02
C ASP A 212 12.36 9.73 6.94
N ARG A 213 13.11 9.56 5.87
CA ARG A 213 14.01 8.41 5.69
C ARG A 213 14.98 8.24 6.85
N ALA A 214 15.37 9.33 7.50
CA ALA A 214 16.23 9.30 8.66
C ALA A 214 15.59 8.66 9.91
N ASP A 215 14.26 8.61 9.97
CA ASP A 215 13.50 8.06 11.09
C ASP A 215 13.10 6.58 10.90
N GLU A 216 13.47 5.93 9.77
CA GLU A 216 13.15 4.52 9.49
C GLU A 216 13.55 3.59 10.64
N GLU A 217 14.81 3.70 11.11
CA GLU A 217 15.31 2.84 12.21
C GLU A 217 14.56 3.07 13.53
N ARG A 218 14.13 4.30 13.79
CA ARG A 218 13.32 4.64 14.96
C ARG A 218 11.93 4.03 14.87
N PHE A 219 11.32 4.06 13.67
CA PHE A 219 10.04 3.43 13.42
C PHE A 219 10.13 1.91 13.56
N ASP A 220 11.12 1.27 12.94
CA ASP A 220 11.35 -0.17 13.05
C ASP A 220 11.61 -0.61 14.50
N SER A 221 12.33 0.18 15.28
CA SER A 221 12.54 -0.07 16.70
C SER A 221 11.23 -0.02 17.50
N ALA A 222 10.33 0.90 17.15
CA ALA A 222 9.02 0.98 17.77
C ALA A 222 8.13 -0.23 17.39
N VAL A 223 8.19 -0.70 16.15
CA VAL A 223 7.49 -1.92 15.71
C VAL A 223 8.04 -3.14 16.46
N ARG A 224 9.37 -3.30 16.58
CA ARG A 224 9.98 -4.39 17.36
C ARG A 224 9.58 -4.34 18.84
N SER A 225 9.45 -3.14 19.40
CA SER A 225 8.97 -2.97 20.78
C SER A 225 7.50 -3.37 20.95
N LEU A 226 6.65 -3.05 19.96
CA LEU A 226 5.26 -3.51 19.92
C LEU A 226 5.19 -5.04 19.84
N ASP A 227 5.96 -5.65 18.94
CA ASP A 227 6.04 -7.10 18.78
C ASP A 227 6.44 -7.79 20.07
N SER A 228 7.48 -7.27 20.74
CA SER A 228 7.93 -7.81 22.05
C SER A 228 6.88 -7.65 23.16
N ARG A 229 6.12 -6.54 23.19
CA ARG A 229 5.12 -6.26 24.24
C ARG A 229 3.81 -7.02 24.02
N MET A 230 3.38 -7.14 22.78
CA MET A 230 2.13 -7.83 22.43
C MET A 230 2.35 -9.35 22.36
N GLY A 231 3.61 -9.78 22.31
CA GLY A 231 4.03 -11.17 22.47
C GLY A 231 3.44 -12.11 21.44
N PRO A 232 3.20 -13.38 21.82
CA PRO A 232 2.72 -14.40 20.89
C PRO A 232 1.29 -14.19 20.37
N GLN A 233 0.53 -13.22 20.93
CA GLN A 233 -0.85 -12.96 20.52
C GLN A 233 -0.96 -12.15 19.23
N MET A 234 0.14 -11.53 18.76
CA MET A 234 0.12 -10.62 17.61
C MET A 234 1.27 -10.93 16.64
N THR A 235 1.02 -10.76 15.35
CA THR A 235 2.05 -10.84 14.29
C THR A 235 2.09 -9.53 13.52
N PHE A 236 3.28 -8.94 13.40
CA PHE A 236 3.51 -7.71 12.65
C PHE A 236 4.19 -8.01 11.32
N LYS A 237 3.73 -7.37 10.24
CA LYS A 237 4.34 -7.43 8.92
C LYS A 237 4.58 -6.03 8.41
N SER A 238 5.84 -5.64 8.29
CA SER A 238 6.27 -4.38 7.69
C SER A 238 6.54 -4.55 6.20
N VAL A 239 6.28 -3.51 5.42
CA VAL A 239 6.58 -3.41 4.00
C VAL A 239 7.22 -2.05 3.75
N GLY A 240 8.31 -2.02 3.04
CA GLY A 240 8.99 -0.79 2.67
C GLY A 240 10.47 -0.80 3.08
N PRO A 241 11.15 0.35 2.91
CA PRO A 241 10.59 1.61 2.42
C PRO A 241 10.16 1.54 0.95
N VAL A 242 9.00 2.14 0.65
CA VAL A 242 8.46 2.25 -0.71
C VAL A 242 8.18 3.71 -1.06
N PRO A 243 8.00 4.06 -2.36
CA PRO A 243 7.49 5.38 -2.74
C PRO A 243 6.12 5.64 -2.10
N PRO A 244 5.77 6.89 -1.78
CA PRO A 244 4.61 7.24 -0.96
C PRO A 244 3.28 7.14 -1.71
N TYR A 245 2.94 5.95 -2.21
CA TYR A 245 1.74 5.66 -3.01
C TYR A 245 0.43 6.04 -2.33
N ASN A 246 0.37 5.85 -1.01
CA ASN A 246 -0.85 6.11 -0.25
C ASN A 246 -1.04 7.58 0.09
N PHE A 247 -0.03 8.42 -0.12
CA PHE A 247 -0.04 9.84 0.23
C PHE A 247 -0.09 10.74 -0.99
N ILE A 248 0.56 10.32 -2.08
CA ILE A 248 0.57 11.07 -3.32
C ILE A 248 0.74 10.13 -4.51
N THR A 249 -0.08 10.29 -5.52
CA THR A 249 0.00 9.52 -6.76
C THR A 249 -0.54 10.37 -7.91
N LEU A 250 0.21 10.43 -9.01
CA LEU A 250 -0.22 11.14 -10.21
C LEU A 250 -1.17 10.28 -11.03
N ASN A 251 -2.37 10.81 -11.24
CA ASN A 251 -3.27 10.32 -12.27
C ASN A 251 -3.06 11.16 -13.54
N VAL A 252 -2.83 10.49 -14.65
CA VAL A 252 -2.60 11.13 -15.95
C VAL A 252 -3.69 10.69 -16.90
N ILE A 253 -4.35 11.67 -17.51
CA ILE A 253 -5.37 11.47 -18.54
C ILE A 253 -4.88 12.22 -19.77
N TRP A 254 -4.75 11.50 -20.88
CA TRP A 254 -4.36 12.10 -22.17
C TRP A 254 -5.57 12.75 -22.84
N SER A 255 -5.41 13.96 -23.34
CA SER A 255 -6.46 14.72 -24.08
C SER A 255 -6.28 14.67 -25.58
#